data_3b60c77e080efb4e366e38be7a469b10
#
_entry.id   3b60c77e080efb4e366e38be7a469b10
#
_cell.length_a   1.000
_cell.length_b   1.000
_cell.length_c   1.000
_cell.angle_alpha   90.00
_cell.angle_beta   90.00
_cell.angle_gamma   90.00
#
_symmetry.space_group_name_H-M   'P 1'
#
loop_
_entity.id
_entity.type
_entity.pdbx_description
1 polymer ?
#
loop_
_entity_poly.entity_id
_entity_poly.type
_entity_poly.pdbx_seq_one_letter_code
_entity_poly.pdbx_strand_id
1 'polypeptide(L)'
;MSNPYILVLYYSRHGATRELAKLIARGVESAGMEARLRTVPSVSTDCEAVASDIPESGDLYADLDDLAGCAGLIVGSPTRFGNMASAMKYFFDGTTALWLNGALIDKPAAVFTSTGSLHGGQESTLL
;
A
#
# COMPACT_ATOMS: atom_id res chain seq x y z
N MET A 1 -3.68 -20.14 15.39
CA MET A 1 -4.53 -19.08 14.80
C MET A 1 -3.76 -17.80 14.73
N SER A 2 -3.72 -17.21 13.57
CA SER A 2 -3.10 -15.89 13.44
C SER A 2 -4.08 -14.81 13.93
N ASN A 3 -3.55 -13.78 14.57
CA ASN A 3 -4.36 -12.64 14.99
C ASN A 3 -4.80 -11.85 13.76
N PRO A 4 -6.00 -11.23 13.79
CA PRO A 4 -6.40 -10.33 12.72
C PRO A 4 -5.48 -9.12 12.66
N TYR A 5 -5.24 -8.63 11.47
CA TYR A 5 -4.37 -7.46 11.28
C TYR A 5 -4.94 -6.54 10.21
N ILE A 6 -4.56 -5.27 10.32
CA ILE A 6 -4.83 -4.29 9.28
C ILE A 6 -3.56 -4.15 8.46
N LEU A 7 -3.67 -4.34 7.17
CA LEU A 7 -2.55 -4.15 6.26
C LEU A 7 -2.46 -2.68 5.90
N VAL A 8 -1.32 -2.06 6.22
CA VAL A 8 -1.01 -0.68 5.80
C VAL A 8 -0.02 -0.82 4.64
N LEU A 9 -0.52 -0.66 3.44
CA LEU A 9 0.22 -0.84 2.19
C LEU A 9 0.53 0.52 1.61
N TYR A 10 1.80 0.80 1.33
CA TYR A 10 2.19 2.10 0.82
C TYR A 10 3.31 1.99 -0.21
N TYR A 11 3.42 3.04 -1.00
CA TYR A 11 4.61 3.33 -1.80
C TYR A 11 5.06 4.75 -1.48
N SER A 12 6.36 4.94 -1.33
CA SER A 12 6.90 6.26 -1.04
C SER A 12 8.22 6.42 -1.80
N ARG A 13 8.36 7.52 -2.52
CA ARG A 13 9.59 7.83 -3.24
C ARG A 13 10.52 8.69 -2.40
N HIS A 14 9.98 9.66 -1.67
CA HIS A 14 10.76 10.65 -0.95
C HIS A 14 10.57 10.60 0.57
N GLY A 15 9.76 9.68 1.06
CA GLY A 15 9.59 9.44 2.48
C GLY A 15 8.34 10.03 3.12
N ALA A 16 7.65 10.97 2.47
CA ALA A 16 6.48 11.60 3.08
C ALA A 16 5.34 10.61 3.28
N THR A 17 5.02 9.83 2.25
CA THR A 17 3.96 8.82 2.36
C THR A 17 4.35 7.73 3.36
N ARG A 18 5.63 7.37 3.42
CA ARG A 18 6.14 6.40 4.40
C ARG A 18 5.93 6.88 5.82
N GLU A 19 6.27 8.15 6.10
CA GLU A 19 6.08 8.69 7.45
C GLU A 19 4.60 8.70 7.85
N LEU A 20 3.73 9.06 6.91
CA LEU A 20 2.30 9.03 7.14
C LEU A 20 1.83 7.60 7.41
N ALA A 21 2.33 6.63 6.64
CA ALA A 21 1.99 5.22 6.84
C ALA A 21 2.38 4.73 8.24
N LYS A 22 3.55 5.14 8.73
CA LYS A 22 4.00 4.78 10.08
C LYS A 22 3.08 5.34 11.16
N LEU A 23 2.64 6.58 11.00
CA LEU A 23 1.70 7.19 11.94
C LEU A 23 0.34 6.47 11.92
N ILE A 24 -0.12 6.09 10.73
CA ILE A 24 -1.35 5.33 10.58
C ILE A 24 -1.23 3.97 11.26
N ALA A 25 -0.10 3.28 11.08
CA ALA A 25 0.14 2.00 11.74
C ALA A 25 0.09 2.13 13.26
N ARG A 26 0.65 3.21 13.81
CA ARG A 26 0.55 3.48 15.26
C ARG A 26 -0.89 3.67 15.70
N GLY A 27 -1.69 4.36 14.87
CA GLY A 27 -3.11 4.55 15.17
C GLY A 27 -3.87 3.23 15.19
N VAL A 28 -3.58 2.33 14.27
CA VAL A 28 -4.18 0.99 14.23
C VAL A 28 -3.83 0.23 15.51
N GLU A 29 -2.57 0.26 15.92
CA GLU A 29 -2.12 -0.44 17.13
C GLU A 29 -2.76 0.17 18.39
N SER A 30 -2.93 1.49 18.42
CA SER A 30 -3.61 2.17 19.54
C SER A 30 -5.07 1.72 19.68
N ALA A 31 -5.69 1.32 18.59
CA ALA A 31 -7.07 0.82 18.60
C ALA A 31 -7.17 -0.65 18.98
N GLY A 32 -6.06 -1.30 19.25
CA GLY A 32 -6.04 -2.68 19.73
C GLY A 32 -5.87 -3.74 18.65
N MET A 33 -5.56 -3.37 17.41
CA MET A 33 -5.32 -4.34 16.33
C MET A 33 -3.85 -4.32 15.91
N GLU A 34 -3.39 -5.45 15.39
CA GLU A 34 -2.06 -5.51 14.80
C GLU A 34 -2.06 -4.72 13.49
N ALA A 35 -1.04 -3.90 13.30
CA ALA A 35 -0.79 -3.24 12.03
C ALA A 35 0.36 -3.95 11.33
N ARG A 36 0.13 -4.33 10.07
CA ARG A 36 1.18 -4.92 9.24
C ARG A 36 1.55 -3.90 8.19
N LEU A 37 2.74 -3.32 8.32
CA LEU A 37 3.23 -2.27 7.43
C LEU A 37 4.05 -2.91 6.32
N ARG A 38 3.63 -2.70 5.07
CA ARG A 38 4.29 -3.26 3.89
C ARG A 38 4.37 -2.22 2.80
N THR A 39 5.39 -2.34 1.97
CA THR A 39 5.58 -1.45 0.83
C THR A 39 5.58 -2.27 -0.47
N VAL A 40 5.59 -1.57 -1.60
CA VAL A 40 5.70 -2.21 -2.91
C VAL A 40 7.02 -1.80 -3.55
N PRO A 41 7.64 -2.69 -4.35
CA PRO A 41 8.89 -2.35 -5.02
C PRO A 41 8.67 -1.30 -6.11
N SER A 42 9.70 -0.47 -6.33
CA SER A 42 9.69 0.47 -7.45
C SER A 42 9.73 -0.29 -8.77
N VAL A 43 9.11 0.28 -9.79
CA VAL A 43 9.19 -0.28 -11.14
C VAL A 43 10.14 0.56 -11.99
N SER A 44 10.89 -0.11 -12.87
CA SER A 44 11.81 0.54 -13.78
C SER A 44 11.11 0.86 -15.10
N THR A 45 11.40 2.03 -15.65
CA THR A 45 10.92 2.38 -16.99
C THR A 45 11.81 1.82 -18.09
N ASP A 46 13.03 1.42 -17.76
CA ASP A 46 14.02 0.96 -18.76
C ASP A 46 13.96 -0.55 -18.99
N CYS A 47 13.39 -1.30 -18.05
CA CYS A 47 13.23 -2.73 -18.17
C CYS A 47 12.07 -3.17 -17.27
N GLU A 48 11.56 -4.35 -17.54
CA GLU A 48 10.47 -4.90 -16.74
C GLU A 48 10.93 -5.40 -15.38
N ALA A 49 12.23 -5.41 -15.13
CA ALA A 49 12.78 -5.86 -13.88
C ALA A 49 12.38 -4.91 -12.76
N VAL A 50 11.89 -5.46 -11.70
CA VAL A 50 11.59 -4.73 -10.47
C VAL A 50 12.72 -4.96 -9.49
N ALA A 51 12.65 -4.27 -8.34
CA ALA A 51 13.60 -4.47 -7.26
C ALA A 51 13.62 -5.95 -6.84
N SER A 52 14.69 -6.35 -6.15
CA SER A 52 14.81 -7.71 -5.62
C SER A 52 13.61 -8.06 -4.73
N ASP A 53 13.34 -9.35 -4.58
CA ASP A 53 12.22 -9.83 -3.78
C ASP A 53 12.30 -9.40 -2.31
N ILE A 54 13.50 -9.12 -1.83
CA ILE A 54 13.74 -8.68 -0.45
C ILE A 54 14.36 -7.29 -0.50
N PRO A 55 13.76 -6.29 0.16
CA PRO A 55 14.34 -4.95 0.16
C PRO A 55 15.66 -4.92 0.91
N GLU A 56 16.59 -4.10 0.45
CA GLU A 56 17.87 -3.92 1.11
C GLU A 56 17.72 -3.22 2.46
N SER A 57 16.71 -2.38 2.58
CA SER A 57 16.43 -1.64 3.81
C SER A 57 14.96 -1.24 3.82
N GLY A 58 14.48 -0.87 5.01
CA GLY A 58 13.11 -0.42 5.19
C GLY A 58 12.13 -1.56 5.40
N ASP A 59 10.87 -1.30 5.10
CA ASP A 59 9.80 -2.27 5.33
C ASP A 59 9.82 -3.38 4.29
N LEU A 60 9.29 -4.54 4.68
CA LEU A 60 9.17 -5.68 3.77
C LEU A 60 8.20 -5.35 2.65
N TYR A 61 8.44 -5.96 1.49
CA TYR A 61 7.50 -5.86 0.39
C TYR A 61 6.25 -6.68 0.69
N ALA A 62 5.10 -6.15 0.24
CA ALA A 62 3.84 -6.86 0.36
C ALA A 62 3.80 -8.03 -0.61
N ASP A 63 3.15 -9.11 -0.18
CA ASP A 63 2.82 -10.22 -1.07
C ASP A 63 1.30 -10.41 -1.11
N LEU A 64 0.84 -11.32 -1.96
CA LEU A 64 -0.59 -11.55 -2.11
C LEU A 64 -1.20 -12.16 -0.84
N ASP A 65 -0.43 -12.90 -0.06
CA ASP A 65 -0.92 -13.49 1.19
C ASP A 65 -1.17 -12.40 2.23
N ASP A 66 -0.34 -11.36 2.28
CA ASP A 66 -0.58 -10.22 3.16
C ASP A 66 -1.94 -9.58 2.85
N LEU A 67 -2.25 -9.42 1.58
CA LEU A 67 -3.49 -8.81 1.14
C LEU A 67 -4.68 -9.73 1.39
N ALA A 68 -4.56 -11.01 1.04
CA ALA A 68 -5.64 -11.96 1.21
C ALA A 68 -6.00 -12.19 2.68
N GLY A 69 -5.01 -12.18 3.57
CA GLY A 69 -5.21 -12.50 4.98
C GLY A 69 -5.56 -11.31 5.87
N CYS A 70 -5.56 -10.08 5.35
CA CYS A 70 -5.82 -8.92 6.19
C CYS A 70 -7.31 -8.83 6.59
N ALA A 71 -7.56 -8.27 7.77
CA ALA A 71 -8.92 -7.97 8.22
C ALA A 71 -9.42 -6.65 7.64
N GLY A 72 -8.53 -5.76 7.23
CA GLY A 72 -8.82 -4.50 6.58
C GLY A 72 -7.58 -3.99 5.89
N LEU A 73 -7.75 -3.03 4.99
CA LEU A 73 -6.68 -2.53 4.14
C LEU A 73 -6.64 -1.01 4.17
N ILE A 74 -5.46 -0.46 4.38
CA ILE A 74 -5.23 0.99 4.26
C ILE A 74 -4.12 1.16 3.22
N VAL A 75 -4.40 1.88 2.13
CA VAL A 75 -3.50 2.01 1.00
C VAL A 75 -3.05 3.46 0.86
N GLY A 76 -1.75 3.66 0.75
CA GLY A 76 -1.17 4.98 0.57
C GLY A 76 -0.26 5.08 -0.63
N SER A 77 -0.33 6.18 -1.36
CA SER A 77 0.49 6.46 -2.52
C SER A 77 0.69 7.96 -2.66
N PRO A 78 1.88 8.41 -3.10
CA PRO A 78 2.00 9.79 -3.53
C PRO A 78 1.19 10.03 -4.81
N THR A 79 0.82 11.28 -5.04
CA THR A 79 0.11 11.66 -6.26
C THR A 79 1.08 11.70 -7.44
N ARG A 80 0.65 11.16 -8.57
CA ARG A 80 1.34 11.25 -9.86
C ARG A 80 0.31 11.60 -10.93
N PHE A 81 0.29 12.88 -11.31
CA PHE A 81 -0.68 13.39 -12.29
C PHE A 81 -2.12 13.07 -11.89
N GLY A 82 -2.43 13.19 -10.61
CA GLY A 82 -3.78 12.94 -10.10
C GLY A 82 -4.14 11.47 -9.94
N ASN A 83 -3.17 10.57 -10.01
CA ASN A 83 -3.37 9.13 -9.85
C ASN A 83 -2.35 8.54 -8.90
N MET A 84 -2.55 7.28 -8.54
CA MET A 84 -1.58 6.58 -7.72
C MET A 84 -0.27 6.36 -8.48
N ALA A 85 0.81 6.14 -7.74
CA ALA A 85 2.11 5.84 -8.34
C ALA A 85 2.05 4.53 -9.12
N SER A 86 2.83 4.44 -10.21
CA SER A 86 2.86 3.24 -11.06
C SER A 86 3.24 1.97 -10.28
N ALA A 87 4.10 2.09 -9.29
CA ALA A 87 4.49 0.94 -8.45
C ALA A 87 3.27 0.35 -7.73
N MET A 88 2.39 1.19 -7.21
CA MET A 88 1.18 0.74 -6.54
C MET A 88 0.19 0.13 -7.54
N LYS A 89 0.02 0.77 -8.69
CA LYS A 89 -0.84 0.22 -9.76
C LYS A 89 -0.33 -1.13 -10.23
N TYR A 90 0.98 -1.28 -10.40
CA TYR A 90 1.60 -2.53 -10.80
C TYR A 90 1.30 -3.64 -9.80
N PHE A 91 1.40 -3.33 -8.51
CA PHE A 91 1.07 -4.30 -7.47
C PHE A 91 -0.38 -4.78 -7.59
N PHE A 92 -1.33 -3.86 -7.71
CA PHE A 92 -2.74 -4.22 -7.80
C PHE A 92 -3.08 -4.93 -9.10
N ASP A 93 -2.41 -4.61 -10.19
CA ASP A 93 -2.62 -5.33 -11.45
C ASP A 93 -2.25 -6.81 -11.33
N GLY A 94 -1.41 -7.16 -10.36
CA GLY A 94 -1.03 -8.54 -10.08
C GLY A 94 -1.98 -9.31 -9.17
N THR A 95 -3.14 -8.75 -8.79
CA THR A 95 -4.03 -9.36 -7.82
C THR A 95 -5.21 -10.14 -8.43
N THR A 96 -5.11 -10.50 -9.70
CA THR A 96 -6.22 -11.17 -10.42
C THR A 96 -6.72 -12.42 -9.71
N ALA A 97 -5.82 -13.25 -9.16
CA ALA A 97 -6.21 -14.48 -8.47
C ALA A 97 -7.08 -14.20 -7.25
N LEU A 98 -6.76 -13.14 -6.50
CA LEU A 98 -7.55 -12.75 -5.33
C LEU A 98 -8.92 -12.22 -5.74
N TRP A 99 -8.99 -11.49 -6.84
CA TRP A 99 -10.25 -10.98 -7.36
C TRP A 99 -11.17 -12.15 -7.76
N LEU A 100 -10.61 -13.14 -8.46
CA LEU A 100 -11.39 -14.27 -8.95
C LEU A 100 -11.98 -15.12 -7.81
N ASN A 101 -11.28 -15.27 -6.70
CA ASN A 101 -11.78 -16.05 -5.57
C ASN A 101 -12.48 -15.21 -4.50
N GLY A 102 -12.63 -13.91 -4.72
CA GLY A 102 -13.36 -13.03 -3.82
C GLY A 102 -12.67 -12.76 -2.50
N ALA A 103 -11.35 -12.88 -2.42
CA ALA A 103 -10.61 -12.76 -1.16
C ALA A 103 -10.78 -11.40 -0.48
N LEU A 104 -11.08 -10.34 -1.24
CA LEU A 104 -11.20 -8.98 -0.69
C LEU A 104 -12.65 -8.54 -0.48
N ILE A 105 -13.62 -9.37 -0.79
CA ILE A 105 -15.02 -9.02 -0.61
C ILE A 105 -15.30 -8.78 0.88
N ASP A 106 -16.03 -7.72 1.17
CA ASP A 106 -16.46 -7.31 2.52
C ASP A 106 -15.31 -6.89 3.46
N LYS A 107 -14.11 -6.67 2.94
CA LYS A 107 -13.04 -6.11 3.76
C LYS A 107 -13.12 -4.59 3.75
N PRO A 108 -13.12 -3.94 4.93
CA PRO A 108 -13.06 -2.48 4.97
C PRO A 108 -11.73 -1.98 4.42
N ALA A 109 -11.78 -0.84 3.74
CA ALA A 109 -10.60 -0.24 3.16
C ALA A 109 -10.63 1.27 3.32
N ALA A 110 -9.44 1.86 3.41
CA ALA A 110 -9.24 3.30 3.44
C ALA A 110 -8.03 3.64 2.59
N VAL A 111 -7.96 4.90 2.17
CA VAL A 111 -6.85 5.36 1.34
C VAL A 111 -6.27 6.65 1.91
N PHE A 112 -4.99 6.89 1.65
CA PHE A 112 -4.33 8.14 2.03
C PHE A 112 -3.32 8.52 0.96
N THR A 113 -3.00 9.81 0.91
CA THR A 113 -2.04 10.32 -0.07
C THR A 113 -1.29 11.52 0.51
N SER A 114 -0.18 11.86 -0.13
CA SER A 114 0.55 13.08 0.15
C SER A 114 0.95 13.72 -1.18
N THR A 115 0.97 15.05 -1.20
CA THR A 115 1.38 15.80 -2.39
C THR A 115 2.29 16.93 -1.98
N GLY A 116 3.07 17.43 -2.93
CA GLY A 116 3.95 18.59 -2.70
C GLY A 116 3.26 19.93 -2.89
N SER A 117 1.99 19.96 -3.26
CA SER A 117 1.26 21.20 -3.51
C SER A 117 -0.16 21.11 -3.01
N LEU A 118 -0.73 22.27 -2.66
CA LEU A 118 -2.13 22.38 -2.25
C LEU A 118 -3.02 22.06 -3.46
N HIS A 119 -4.02 21.20 -3.25
CA HIS A 119 -4.91 20.74 -4.33
C HIS A 119 -4.16 20.14 -5.50
N GLY A 120 -3.08 19.41 -5.21
CA GLY A 120 -2.20 18.81 -6.23
C GLY A 120 -2.67 17.47 -6.76
N GLY A 121 -3.99 17.23 -6.82
CA GLY A 121 -4.53 15.99 -7.36
C GLY A 121 -4.88 14.94 -6.31
N GLN A 122 -4.93 15.33 -5.04
CA GLN A 122 -5.24 14.40 -3.95
C GLN A 122 -6.59 13.72 -4.16
N GLU A 123 -7.58 14.48 -4.57
CA GLU A 123 -8.96 14.00 -4.71
C GLU A 123 -9.06 12.84 -5.69
N SER A 124 -8.44 12.98 -6.85
CA SER A 124 -8.48 11.92 -7.86
C SER A 124 -7.56 10.75 -7.53
N THR A 125 -6.44 11.01 -6.84
CA THR A 125 -5.54 9.94 -6.42
C THR A 125 -6.24 9.01 -5.43
N LEU A 126 -7.08 9.56 -4.55
CA LEU A 126 -7.79 8.76 -3.55
C LEU A 126 -8.93 7.93 -4.14
N LEU A 127 -9.35 8.25 -5.36
CA LEU A 127 -10.39 7.48 -6.03
C LEU A 127 -9.84 6.19 -6.60
#